data_d2eb23b20b377b0672d92e4c8d6aaa0c
#
_entry.id   d2eb23b20b377b0672d92e4c8d6aaa0c
#
_cell.length_a   1.000
_cell.length_b   1.000
_cell.length_c   1.000
_cell.angle_alpha   90.00
_cell.angle_beta   90.00
_cell.angle_gamma   90.00
#
_symmetry.space_group_name_H-M   'P 1'
#
loop_
_entity.id
_entity.type
_entity.pdbx_description
1 polymer ?
#
loop_
_entity_poly.entity_id
_entity_poly.type
_entity_poly.pdbx_seq_one_letter_code
_entity_poly.pdbx_strand_id
1 'polypeptide(L)'
;MAKEKKFITCDGNEAAAHVSYMFSEVAAIYPITPSSPMAEHVDTWAAKGRKNLFGQTVTVQEMQSEGGAAGAMHGSLQAGALTTTFTASQGLLLMIPNMYKIAGEMLPCVFDVSARAIASHALCIFGDHSDVMACRQTGFAMFCSGSVQEVMDLTAVPHLATLRTSIPFVNFFDGFRTSHEYQKIELIDQDEIAKLVNHDDIKRFRDRALSPERPVTRGTAENPETFFTHREACNQHYENIPEVVEEYLGKISEITGREYHLFSYYGAEDAENIIILMGS
;
A
#
# COMPACT_ATOMS: atom_id res chain seq x y z
N MET A 1 -4.20 2.61 32.64
CA MET A 1 -2.74 2.48 32.72
C MET A 1 -2.22 2.66 31.30
N ALA A 2 -1.16 3.47 31.10
CA ALA A 2 -0.55 3.57 29.76
C ALA A 2 0.00 2.19 29.39
N LYS A 3 -0.29 1.71 28.18
CA LYS A 3 0.22 0.43 27.67
C LYS A 3 1.75 0.51 27.58
N GLU A 4 2.44 -0.53 28.00
CA GLU A 4 3.90 -0.57 27.90
C GLU A 4 4.31 -0.55 26.41
N LYS A 5 5.15 0.41 26.05
CA LYS A 5 5.66 0.53 24.68
C LYS A 5 6.61 -0.62 24.36
N LYS A 6 6.37 -1.31 23.26
CA LYS A 6 7.26 -2.37 22.76
C LYS A 6 8.17 -1.78 21.69
N PHE A 7 9.44 -2.16 21.71
CA PHE A 7 10.44 -1.73 20.73
C PHE A 7 11.03 -2.93 20.01
N ILE A 8 11.30 -2.74 18.72
CA ILE A 8 12.06 -3.70 17.91
C ILE A 8 13.20 -2.98 17.20
N THR A 9 14.20 -3.74 16.77
CA THR A 9 15.23 -3.24 15.84
C THR A 9 15.00 -3.92 14.52
N CYS A 10 14.57 -3.14 13.54
CA CYS A 10 14.24 -3.62 12.18
C CYS A 10 14.58 -2.56 11.14
N ASP A 11 14.47 -2.93 9.88
CA ASP A 11 14.54 -2.00 8.75
C ASP A 11 13.15 -1.63 8.22
N GLY A 12 13.11 -0.75 7.20
CA GLY A 12 11.86 -0.30 6.61
C GLY A 12 11.09 -1.42 5.91
N ASN A 13 11.77 -2.40 5.31
CA ASN A 13 11.11 -3.56 4.70
C ASN A 13 10.39 -4.42 5.74
N GLU A 14 11.04 -4.72 6.86
CA GLU A 14 10.40 -5.48 7.94
C GLU A 14 9.24 -4.69 8.55
N ALA A 15 9.39 -3.39 8.73
CA ALA A 15 8.35 -2.50 9.25
C ALA A 15 7.10 -2.50 8.34
N ALA A 16 7.27 -2.29 7.04
CA ALA A 16 6.17 -2.32 6.05
C ALA A 16 5.51 -3.69 6.01
N ALA A 17 6.31 -4.75 5.87
CA ALA A 17 5.80 -6.14 5.83
C ALA A 17 4.99 -6.49 7.08
N HIS A 18 5.45 -6.02 8.26
CA HIS A 18 4.78 -6.28 9.54
C HIS A 18 3.34 -5.76 9.55
N VAL A 19 3.14 -4.54 9.06
CA VAL A 19 1.82 -3.90 9.02
C VAL A 19 0.98 -4.43 7.86
N SER A 20 1.55 -4.57 6.67
CA SER A 20 0.83 -5.08 5.48
C SER A 20 0.35 -6.52 5.71
N TYR A 21 1.11 -7.34 6.45
CA TYR A 21 0.67 -8.68 6.86
C TYR A 21 -0.66 -8.65 7.65
N MET A 22 -0.84 -7.65 8.50
CA MET A 22 -2.06 -7.53 9.31
C MET A 22 -3.32 -7.42 8.45
N PHE A 23 -3.24 -6.72 7.31
CA PHE A 23 -4.37 -6.43 6.44
C PHE A 23 -4.55 -7.43 5.29
N SER A 24 -3.57 -8.30 5.04
CA SER A 24 -3.55 -9.17 3.87
C SER A 24 -4.15 -10.53 4.14
N GLU A 25 -4.95 -11.05 3.22
CA GLU A 25 -5.36 -12.45 3.13
C GLU A 25 -4.48 -13.21 2.11
N VAL A 26 -4.05 -12.49 1.07
CA VAL A 26 -3.16 -13.00 0.03
C VAL A 26 -2.00 -12.02 -0.20
N ALA A 27 -0.81 -12.53 -0.41
CA ALA A 27 0.34 -11.80 -0.93
C ALA A 27 0.79 -12.45 -2.24
N ALA A 28 0.60 -11.75 -3.35
CA ALA A 28 1.07 -12.19 -4.67
C ALA A 28 2.41 -11.51 -4.94
N ILE A 29 3.49 -12.28 -5.04
CA ILE A 29 4.85 -11.76 -5.01
C ILE A 29 5.69 -12.21 -6.19
N TYR A 30 6.70 -11.43 -6.51
CA TYR A 30 7.88 -11.81 -7.28
C TYR A 30 9.07 -10.99 -6.79
N PRO A 31 10.17 -11.64 -6.32
CA PRO A 31 11.26 -10.94 -5.66
C PRO A 31 11.99 -9.96 -6.57
N ILE A 32 12.20 -8.74 -6.08
CA ILE A 32 13.04 -7.72 -6.71
C ILE A 32 13.73 -6.85 -5.65
N THR A 33 15.04 -6.64 -5.78
CA THR A 33 15.82 -5.75 -4.90
C THR A 33 15.38 -4.29 -5.11
N PRO A 34 15.17 -3.49 -4.02
CA PRO A 34 15.41 -3.79 -2.60
C PRO A 34 14.17 -4.25 -1.82
N SER A 35 13.06 -4.59 -2.46
CA SER A 35 11.79 -4.93 -1.80
C SER A 35 11.65 -6.41 -1.41
N SER A 36 12.54 -7.29 -1.90
CA SER A 36 12.48 -8.73 -1.62
C SER A 36 12.31 -9.10 -0.15
N PRO A 37 13.01 -8.45 0.82
CA PRO A 37 12.86 -8.78 2.23
C PRO A 37 11.42 -8.64 2.77
N MET A 38 10.60 -7.72 2.21
CA MET A 38 9.19 -7.64 2.62
C MET A 38 8.45 -8.96 2.35
N ALA A 39 8.60 -9.51 1.14
CA ALA A 39 7.99 -10.77 0.75
C ALA A 39 8.53 -11.94 1.58
N GLU A 40 9.85 -11.98 1.84
CA GLU A 40 10.51 -13.01 2.64
C GLU A 40 10.02 -13.02 4.09
N HIS A 41 9.82 -11.84 4.70
CA HIS A 41 9.22 -11.72 6.03
C HIS A 41 7.79 -12.25 6.05
N VAL A 42 6.96 -11.84 5.10
CA VAL A 42 5.57 -12.28 5.00
C VAL A 42 5.48 -13.80 4.84
N ASP A 43 6.28 -14.38 3.95
CA ASP A 43 6.34 -15.84 3.74
C ASP A 43 6.79 -16.58 5.01
N THR A 44 7.85 -16.09 5.65
CA THR A 44 8.35 -16.65 6.92
C THR A 44 7.28 -16.61 8.02
N TRP A 45 6.56 -15.52 8.17
CA TRP A 45 5.50 -15.41 9.18
C TRP A 45 4.29 -16.26 8.84
N ALA A 46 3.92 -16.37 7.58
CA ALA A 46 2.87 -17.26 7.12
C ALA A 46 3.21 -18.73 7.39
N ALA A 47 4.43 -19.16 7.08
CA ALA A 47 4.92 -20.51 7.37
C ALA A 47 4.91 -20.83 8.87
N LYS A 48 5.14 -19.83 9.73
CA LYS A 48 5.05 -19.96 11.21
C LYS A 48 3.62 -19.86 11.76
N GLY A 49 2.63 -19.67 10.90
CA GLY A 49 1.22 -19.62 11.30
C GLY A 49 0.77 -18.30 11.96
N ARG A 50 1.52 -17.19 11.79
CA ARG A 50 1.11 -15.86 12.26
C ARG A 50 -0.28 -15.55 11.70
N LYS A 51 -1.15 -14.93 12.53
CA LYS A 51 -2.49 -14.53 12.12
C LYS A 51 -2.52 -13.04 11.75
N ASN A 52 -3.27 -12.74 10.68
CA ASN A 52 -3.65 -11.39 10.30
C ASN A 52 -4.79 -10.85 11.19
N LEU A 53 -5.30 -9.66 10.92
CA LEU A 53 -6.42 -9.04 11.66
C LEU A 53 -7.72 -9.84 11.57
N PHE A 54 -7.84 -10.71 10.58
CA PHE A 54 -9.03 -11.53 10.32
C PHE A 54 -8.92 -12.95 10.87
N GLY A 55 -7.86 -13.24 11.64
CA GLY A 55 -7.61 -14.55 12.25
C GLY A 55 -7.11 -15.61 11.27
N GLN A 56 -6.71 -15.22 10.06
CA GLN A 56 -6.23 -16.10 9.01
C GLN A 56 -4.70 -16.03 8.87
N THR A 57 -4.10 -17.07 8.33
CA THR A 57 -2.69 -17.03 7.88
C THR A 57 -2.68 -16.52 6.44
N VAL A 58 -1.80 -15.60 6.12
CA VAL A 58 -1.67 -15.06 4.76
C VAL A 58 -1.28 -16.16 3.78
N THR A 59 -1.98 -16.24 2.66
CA THR A 59 -1.59 -17.11 1.54
C THR A 59 -0.55 -16.38 0.70
N VAL A 60 0.67 -16.88 0.70
CA VAL A 60 1.76 -16.29 -0.09
C VAL A 60 1.91 -17.09 -1.38
N GLN A 61 1.87 -16.38 -2.51
CA GLN A 61 2.02 -17.00 -3.83
C GLN A 61 3.12 -16.27 -4.61
N GLU A 62 4.24 -16.95 -4.80
CA GLU A 62 5.28 -16.50 -5.71
C GLU A 62 4.89 -16.83 -7.16
N MET A 63 5.00 -15.82 -8.01
CA MET A 63 4.66 -15.92 -9.44
C MET A 63 5.94 -15.96 -10.27
N GLN A 64 5.80 -16.05 -11.60
CA GLN A 64 6.93 -16.13 -12.52
C GLN A 64 7.45 -14.77 -13.00
N SER A 65 6.76 -13.68 -12.66
CA SER A 65 7.13 -12.30 -12.95
C SER A 65 6.27 -11.34 -12.17
N GLU A 66 6.67 -10.07 -12.07
CA GLU A 66 5.88 -9.03 -11.44
C GLU A 66 4.55 -8.79 -12.17
N GLY A 67 4.55 -8.86 -13.50
CA GLY A 67 3.30 -8.83 -14.30
C GLY A 67 2.35 -9.99 -13.95
N GLY A 68 2.91 -11.18 -13.71
CA GLY A 68 2.16 -12.33 -13.21
C GLY A 68 1.63 -12.13 -11.80
N ALA A 69 2.43 -11.54 -10.89
CA ALA A 69 2.03 -11.21 -9.54
C ALA A 69 0.86 -10.20 -9.55
N ALA A 70 0.95 -9.15 -10.38
CA ALA A 70 -0.13 -8.17 -10.54
C ALA A 70 -1.40 -8.79 -11.13
N GLY A 71 -1.28 -9.73 -12.06
CA GLY A 71 -2.41 -10.48 -12.62
C GLY A 71 -3.09 -11.38 -11.59
N ALA A 72 -2.30 -12.11 -10.79
CA ALA A 72 -2.80 -12.94 -9.70
C ALA A 72 -3.49 -12.07 -8.62
N MET A 73 -2.89 -10.94 -8.26
CA MET A 73 -3.48 -9.95 -7.35
C MET A 73 -4.81 -9.43 -7.88
N HIS A 74 -4.88 -9.03 -9.15
CA HIS A 74 -6.13 -8.58 -9.76
C HIS A 74 -7.22 -9.64 -9.67
N GLY A 75 -6.92 -10.89 -10.01
CA GLY A 75 -7.88 -12.00 -9.90
C GLY A 75 -8.32 -12.26 -8.46
N SER A 76 -7.41 -12.21 -7.50
CA SER A 76 -7.68 -12.38 -6.08
C SER A 76 -8.60 -11.28 -5.54
N LEU A 77 -8.34 -10.02 -5.89
CA LEU A 77 -9.20 -8.88 -5.55
C LEU A 77 -10.60 -9.01 -6.17
N GLN A 78 -10.70 -9.47 -7.42
CA GLN A 78 -11.98 -9.76 -8.07
C GLN A 78 -12.79 -10.83 -7.32
N ALA A 79 -12.11 -11.80 -6.71
CA ALA A 79 -12.73 -12.82 -5.87
C ALA A 79 -13.05 -12.35 -4.44
N GLY A 80 -12.72 -11.11 -4.08
CA GLY A 80 -13.04 -10.50 -2.79
C GLY A 80 -12.02 -10.78 -1.67
N ALA A 81 -10.81 -11.25 -2.01
CA ALA A 81 -9.73 -11.42 -1.05
C ALA A 81 -8.87 -10.15 -0.96
N LEU A 82 -8.56 -9.73 0.27
CA LEU A 82 -7.68 -8.59 0.53
C LEU A 82 -6.24 -8.98 0.17
N THR A 83 -5.72 -8.37 -0.88
CA THR A 83 -4.45 -8.79 -1.50
C THR A 83 -3.46 -7.64 -1.56
N THR A 84 -2.20 -7.92 -1.23
CA THR A 84 -1.08 -6.99 -1.35
C THR A 84 0.05 -7.57 -2.19
N THR A 85 0.99 -6.71 -2.60
CA THR A 85 2.23 -7.09 -3.29
C THR A 85 3.39 -6.20 -2.87
N PHE A 86 4.60 -6.68 -3.06
CA PHE A 86 5.86 -6.00 -2.71
C PHE A 86 6.72 -5.92 -3.95
N THR A 87 7.15 -4.72 -4.34
CA THR A 87 7.89 -4.55 -5.61
C THR A 87 8.77 -3.30 -5.61
N ALA A 88 9.49 -3.09 -6.70
CA ALA A 88 10.35 -1.92 -6.95
C ALA A 88 10.63 -1.77 -8.45
N SER A 89 11.02 -0.57 -8.89
CA SER A 89 11.69 -0.31 -10.18
C SER A 89 10.99 -0.95 -11.40
N GLN A 90 11.73 -1.72 -12.23
CA GLN A 90 11.18 -2.42 -13.40
C GLN A 90 10.01 -3.35 -13.05
N GLY A 91 10.04 -3.96 -11.86
CA GLY A 91 8.95 -4.79 -11.39
C GLY A 91 7.64 -4.01 -11.27
N LEU A 92 7.70 -2.82 -10.67
CA LEU A 92 6.54 -1.92 -10.59
C LEU A 92 6.06 -1.50 -12.00
N LEU A 93 6.99 -1.22 -12.92
CA LEU A 93 6.64 -0.87 -14.30
C LEU A 93 5.93 -2.01 -15.04
N LEU A 94 6.32 -3.27 -14.79
CA LEU A 94 5.65 -4.45 -15.37
C LEU A 94 4.22 -4.65 -14.82
N MET A 95 3.89 -4.03 -13.68
CA MET A 95 2.55 -4.08 -13.08
C MET A 95 1.60 -3.01 -13.62
N ILE A 96 2.10 -1.97 -14.29
CA ILE A 96 1.31 -0.80 -14.74
C ILE A 96 0.02 -1.17 -15.48
N PRO A 97 0.00 -2.10 -16.47
CA PRO A 97 -1.24 -2.47 -17.14
C PRO A 97 -2.33 -2.99 -16.18
N ASN A 98 -1.94 -3.78 -15.19
CA ASN A 98 -2.87 -4.26 -14.17
C ASN A 98 -3.25 -3.16 -13.16
N MET A 99 -2.35 -2.23 -12.85
CA MET A 99 -2.67 -1.08 -12.00
C MET A 99 -3.81 -0.24 -12.59
N TYR A 100 -3.79 0.06 -13.90
CA TYR A 100 -4.90 0.73 -14.56
C TYR A 100 -6.22 -0.04 -14.41
N LYS A 101 -6.19 -1.37 -14.52
CA LYS A 101 -7.37 -2.22 -14.36
C LYS A 101 -7.88 -2.20 -12.91
N ILE A 102 -7.00 -2.40 -11.96
CA ILE A 102 -7.34 -2.40 -10.52
C ILE A 102 -7.95 -1.07 -10.11
N ALA A 103 -7.33 0.05 -10.52
CA ALA A 103 -7.85 1.38 -10.21
C ALA A 103 -9.18 1.67 -10.91
N GLY A 104 -9.29 1.35 -12.20
CA GLY A 104 -10.52 1.55 -12.99
C GLY A 104 -11.71 0.71 -12.49
N GLU A 105 -11.45 -0.44 -11.90
CA GLU A 105 -12.47 -1.30 -11.29
C GLU A 105 -12.70 -1.00 -9.80
N MET A 106 -11.98 -0.02 -9.26
CA MET A 106 -12.08 0.43 -7.86
C MET A 106 -11.91 -0.73 -6.88
N LEU A 107 -10.82 -1.49 -7.04
CA LEU A 107 -10.47 -2.62 -6.19
C LEU A 107 -9.50 -2.16 -5.10
N PRO A 108 -9.88 -2.25 -3.81
CA PRO A 108 -9.05 -1.78 -2.71
C PRO A 108 -7.83 -2.67 -2.54
N CYS A 109 -6.65 -2.08 -2.62
CA CYS A 109 -5.39 -2.77 -2.34
C CYS A 109 -4.24 -1.79 -2.08
N VAL A 110 -3.13 -2.32 -1.59
CA VAL A 110 -1.89 -1.59 -1.39
C VAL A 110 -0.74 -2.33 -2.09
N PHE A 111 0.06 -1.58 -2.83
CA PHE A 111 1.37 -2.00 -3.33
C PHE A 111 2.42 -1.38 -2.42
N ASP A 112 3.19 -2.17 -1.71
CA ASP A 112 4.31 -1.68 -0.92
C ASP A 112 5.59 -1.66 -1.78
N VAL A 113 6.22 -0.50 -1.86
CA VAL A 113 7.32 -0.25 -2.79
C VAL A 113 8.53 0.33 -2.07
N SER A 114 9.64 -0.38 -2.12
CA SER A 114 10.95 0.19 -1.80
C SER A 114 11.49 0.87 -3.05
N ALA A 115 11.22 2.17 -3.19
CA ALA A 115 11.43 2.92 -4.42
C ALA A 115 12.89 2.87 -4.89
N ARG A 116 13.11 2.55 -6.16
CA ARG A 116 14.42 2.32 -6.77
C ARG A 116 14.50 2.91 -8.17
N ALA A 117 15.68 3.42 -8.51
CA ALA A 117 15.99 3.92 -9.85
C ALA A 117 15.60 2.91 -10.95
N ILE A 118 15.01 3.42 -12.04
CA ILE A 118 14.75 2.63 -13.23
C ILE A 118 16.06 2.40 -13.98
N ALA A 119 16.33 1.14 -14.34
CA ALA A 119 17.48 0.80 -15.17
C ALA A 119 17.35 1.45 -16.56
N SER A 120 18.43 2.09 -17.01
CA SER A 120 18.54 2.68 -18.36
C SER A 120 19.83 2.20 -19.03
N HIS A 121 20.87 3.05 -19.13
CA HIS A 121 22.19 2.65 -19.64
C HIS A 121 22.92 1.69 -18.68
N ALA A 122 22.55 1.68 -17.41
CA ALA A 122 23.06 0.78 -16.38
C ALA A 122 21.99 0.51 -15.34
N LEU A 123 22.16 -0.55 -14.55
CA LEU A 123 21.37 -0.84 -13.38
C LEU A 123 21.87 -0.01 -12.19
N CYS A 124 20.95 0.68 -11.51
CA CYS A 124 21.19 1.28 -10.21
C CYS A 124 20.14 0.73 -9.23
N ILE A 125 20.58 0.16 -8.12
CA ILE A 125 19.68 -0.46 -7.14
C ILE A 125 19.32 0.47 -5.97
N PHE A 126 19.92 1.67 -5.91
CA PHE A 126 19.67 2.64 -4.84
C PHE A 126 18.35 3.40 -5.02
N GLY A 127 17.92 4.03 -3.91
CA GLY A 127 16.68 4.79 -3.81
C GLY A 127 16.58 5.90 -4.85
N ASP A 128 15.44 5.96 -5.50
CA ASP A 128 15.04 6.96 -6.48
C ASP A 128 13.54 6.83 -6.71
N HIS A 129 12.85 7.92 -7.03
CA HIS A 129 11.40 7.92 -7.21
C HIS A 129 10.94 7.79 -8.66
N SER A 130 11.83 7.50 -9.61
CA SER A 130 11.48 7.36 -11.03
C SER A 130 10.47 6.24 -11.30
N ASP A 131 10.54 5.16 -10.54
CA ASP A 131 9.60 4.04 -10.64
C ASP A 131 8.19 4.42 -10.17
N VAL A 132 8.04 4.98 -8.98
CA VAL A 132 6.74 5.40 -8.46
C VAL A 132 6.16 6.56 -9.27
N MET A 133 6.98 7.50 -9.74
CA MET A 133 6.55 8.60 -10.62
C MET A 133 6.06 8.09 -11.98
N ALA A 134 6.60 6.99 -12.50
CA ALA A 134 6.09 6.35 -13.72
C ALA A 134 4.66 5.83 -13.55
N CYS A 135 4.26 5.50 -12.31
CA CYS A 135 2.92 4.97 -11.99
C CYS A 135 1.87 6.05 -11.66
N ARG A 136 2.24 7.33 -11.56
CA ARG A 136 1.36 8.42 -11.12
C ARG A 136 0.07 8.58 -11.92
N GLN A 137 0.02 8.05 -13.15
CA GLN A 137 -1.14 8.15 -14.04
C GLN A 137 -2.07 6.93 -13.97
N THR A 138 -1.72 5.91 -13.19
CA THR A 138 -2.47 4.64 -13.15
C THR A 138 -3.80 4.72 -12.41
N GLY A 139 -3.99 5.78 -11.61
CA GLY A 139 -5.15 5.93 -10.73
C GLY A 139 -4.92 5.40 -9.31
N PHE A 140 -3.71 4.96 -8.99
CA PHE A 140 -3.34 4.68 -7.60
C PHE A 140 -3.04 5.99 -6.86
N ALA A 141 -3.57 6.14 -5.65
CA ALA A 141 -3.09 7.15 -4.73
C ALA A 141 -1.68 6.80 -4.26
N MET A 142 -0.85 7.81 -4.01
CA MET A 142 0.55 7.62 -3.65
C MET A 142 0.80 8.13 -2.23
N PHE A 143 1.42 7.30 -1.40
CA PHE A 143 1.68 7.59 0.01
C PHE A 143 3.15 7.31 0.33
N CYS A 144 3.87 8.31 0.87
CA CYS A 144 5.31 8.25 1.10
C CYS A 144 5.65 8.36 2.58
N SER A 145 6.53 7.50 3.07
CA SER A 145 7.13 7.56 4.41
C SER A 145 8.62 7.86 4.33
N GLY A 146 9.14 8.73 5.21
CA GLY A 146 10.52 9.20 5.18
C GLY A 146 11.47 8.54 6.19
N SER A 147 10.99 7.66 7.07
CA SER A 147 11.83 6.98 8.07
C SER A 147 11.27 5.60 8.42
N VAL A 148 12.09 4.75 9.04
CA VAL A 148 11.66 3.39 9.46
C VAL A 148 10.50 3.46 10.47
N GLN A 149 10.53 4.45 11.39
CA GLN A 149 9.42 4.63 12.33
C GLN A 149 8.13 5.06 11.61
N GLU A 150 8.23 5.99 10.64
CA GLU A 150 7.08 6.37 9.83
C GLU A 150 6.54 5.20 9.01
N VAL A 151 7.39 4.37 8.42
CA VAL A 151 6.95 3.16 7.71
C VAL A 151 6.14 2.27 8.66
N MET A 152 6.62 2.02 9.90
CA MET A 152 5.90 1.22 10.89
C MET A 152 4.53 1.81 11.25
N ASP A 153 4.47 3.11 11.47
CA ASP A 153 3.27 3.78 11.93
C ASP A 153 2.26 4.02 10.80
N LEU A 154 2.76 4.41 9.63
CA LEU A 154 1.93 4.97 8.57
C LEU A 154 1.47 3.96 7.52
N THR A 155 2.12 2.79 7.40
CA THR A 155 1.68 1.75 6.42
C THR A 155 0.23 1.32 6.65
N ALA A 156 -0.31 1.43 7.87
CA ALA A 156 -1.72 1.12 8.14
C ALA A 156 -2.68 2.12 7.47
N VAL A 157 -2.25 3.37 7.24
CA VAL A 157 -3.11 4.43 6.67
C VAL A 157 -3.59 4.09 5.27
N PRO A 158 -2.73 3.78 4.28
CA PRO A 158 -3.17 3.38 2.94
C PRO A 158 -4.03 2.11 2.95
N HIS A 159 -3.78 1.14 3.84
CA HIS A 159 -4.64 -0.04 3.97
C HIS A 159 -6.05 0.29 4.47
N LEU A 160 -6.18 1.18 5.44
CA LEU A 160 -7.48 1.64 5.95
C LEU A 160 -8.19 2.53 4.92
N ALA A 161 -7.45 3.45 4.30
CA ALA A 161 -7.98 4.39 3.32
C ALA A 161 -8.48 3.68 2.06
N THR A 162 -7.74 2.70 1.53
CA THR A 162 -8.17 1.95 0.35
C THR A 162 -9.48 1.19 0.58
N LEU A 163 -9.68 0.60 1.77
CA LEU A 163 -10.93 -0.07 2.13
C LEU A 163 -12.11 0.90 2.12
N ARG A 164 -11.92 2.10 2.64
CA ARG A 164 -12.97 3.12 2.76
C ARG A 164 -13.30 3.78 1.44
N THR A 165 -12.29 4.12 0.64
CA THR A 165 -12.44 4.86 -0.63
C THR A 165 -12.64 3.96 -1.84
N SER A 166 -12.25 2.70 -1.77
CA SER A 166 -12.09 1.75 -2.90
C SER A 166 -11.04 2.20 -3.93
N ILE A 167 -10.19 3.16 -3.62
CA ILE A 167 -9.06 3.58 -4.45
C ILE A 167 -7.81 2.85 -3.98
N PRO A 168 -7.07 2.18 -4.89
CA PRO A 168 -5.83 1.50 -4.54
C PRO A 168 -4.70 2.49 -4.24
N PHE A 169 -3.72 2.06 -3.45
CA PHE A 169 -2.58 2.87 -3.05
C PHE A 169 -1.25 2.24 -3.45
N VAL A 170 -0.29 3.09 -3.79
CA VAL A 170 1.14 2.79 -3.72
C VAL A 170 1.65 3.39 -2.41
N ASN A 171 2.04 2.54 -1.47
CA ASN A 171 2.74 2.90 -0.25
C ASN A 171 4.24 2.73 -0.49
N PHE A 172 5.02 3.81 -0.41
CA PHE A 172 6.43 3.72 -0.76
C PHE A 172 7.34 4.46 0.21
N PHE A 173 8.58 4.04 0.21
CA PHE A 173 9.69 4.62 0.96
C PHE A 173 10.99 4.38 0.20
N ASP A 174 12.06 5.11 0.54
CA ASP A 174 13.31 5.05 -0.21
C ASP A 174 13.99 3.68 -0.10
N GLY A 175 14.31 3.11 -1.25
CA GLY A 175 15.08 1.89 -1.37
C GLY A 175 16.52 2.07 -0.83
N PHE A 176 17.04 1.07 -0.14
CA PHE A 176 18.30 1.03 0.60
C PHE A 176 18.41 2.03 1.75
N ARG A 177 17.99 3.25 1.57
CA ARG A 177 18.08 4.25 2.61
C ARG A 177 17.12 3.92 3.76
N THR A 178 15.81 3.95 3.52
CA THR A 178 14.82 3.55 4.53
C THR A 178 14.64 2.03 4.57
N SER A 179 14.62 1.38 3.41
CA SER A 179 14.29 -0.06 3.30
C SER A 179 15.29 -0.99 4.00
N HIS A 180 16.56 -0.58 4.11
CA HIS A 180 17.64 -1.39 4.71
C HIS A 180 18.36 -0.66 5.87
N GLU A 181 17.84 0.45 6.35
CA GLU A 181 18.37 1.14 7.50
C GLU A 181 17.80 0.54 8.78
N TYR A 182 18.65 -0.12 9.57
CA TYR A 182 18.25 -0.68 10.85
C TYR A 182 18.11 0.39 11.92
N GLN A 183 16.91 0.51 12.48
CA GLN A 183 16.59 1.45 13.56
C GLN A 183 15.89 0.72 14.71
N LYS A 184 16.10 1.21 15.93
CA LYS A 184 15.27 0.83 17.06
C LYS A 184 14.01 1.69 17.05
N ILE A 185 12.89 1.09 16.74
CA ILE A 185 11.59 1.76 16.60
C ILE A 185 10.56 1.20 17.58
N GLU A 186 9.53 1.98 17.84
CA GLU A 186 8.35 1.53 18.57
C GLU A 186 7.47 0.68 17.66
N LEU A 187 7.11 -0.52 18.13
CA LEU A 187 6.25 -1.44 17.41
C LEU A 187 4.78 -1.00 17.55
N ILE A 188 4.09 -0.83 16.43
CA ILE A 188 2.65 -0.55 16.45
C ILE A 188 1.86 -1.77 16.91
N ASP A 189 0.86 -1.54 17.74
CA ASP A 189 0.07 -2.61 18.34
C ASP A 189 -1.04 -3.06 17.38
N GLN A 190 -1.03 -4.37 17.02
CA GLN A 190 -2.04 -4.96 16.15
C GLN A 190 -3.47 -4.80 16.69
N ASP A 191 -3.68 -4.88 18.01
CA ASP A 191 -5.01 -4.75 18.60
C ASP A 191 -5.54 -3.31 18.51
N GLU A 192 -4.64 -2.31 18.55
CA GLU A 192 -5.04 -0.91 18.35
C GLU A 192 -5.39 -0.65 16.88
N ILE A 193 -4.62 -1.20 15.94
CA ILE A 193 -4.92 -1.12 14.50
C ILE A 193 -6.25 -1.83 14.20
N ALA A 194 -6.51 -2.99 14.81
CA ALA A 194 -7.77 -3.72 14.62
C ALA A 194 -9.02 -2.88 14.93
N LYS A 195 -8.93 -1.97 15.90
CA LYS A 195 -10.05 -1.07 16.25
C LYS A 195 -10.38 -0.04 15.18
N LEU A 196 -9.41 0.27 14.30
CA LEU A 196 -9.59 1.23 13.21
C LEU A 196 -10.25 0.59 11.98
N VAL A 197 -10.28 -0.74 11.90
CA VAL A 197 -10.85 -1.46 10.76
C VAL A 197 -12.36 -1.35 10.77
N ASN A 198 -12.92 -0.77 9.71
CA ASN A 198 -14.35 -0.76 9.49
C ASN A 198 -14.78 -2.03 8.71
N HIS A 199 -15.44 -2.95 9.39
CA HIS A 199 -15.90 -4.20 8.79
C HIS A 199 -16.98 -4.03 7.72
N ASP A 200 -17.74 -2.92 7.74
CA ASP A 200 -18.72 -2.60 6.69
C ASP A 200 -18.03 -2.25 5.38
N ASP A 201 -16.86 -1.62 5.41
CA ASP A 201 -16.05 -1.35 4.22
C ASP A 201 -15.57 -2.65 3.57
N ILE A 202 -15.09 -3.60 4.39
CA ILE A 202 -14.69 -4.94 3.93
C ILE A 202 -15.91 -5.68 3.36
N LYS A 203 -17.03 -5.62 4.03
CA LYS A 203 -18.28 -6.24 3.56
C LYS A 203 -18.69 -5.64 2.21
N ARG A 204 -18.66 -4.31 2.05
CA ARG A 204 -18.96 -3.61 0.79
C ARG A 204 -18.02 -4.08 -0.34
N PHE A 205 -16.73 -4.24 -0.08
CA PHE A 205 -15.78 -4.79 -1.05
C PHE A 205 -16.17 -6.22 -1.45
N ARG A 206 -16.40 -7.11 -0.49
CA ARG A 206 -16.76 -8.51 -0.74
C ARG A 206 -18.12 -8.68 -1.41
N ASP A 207 -19.08 -7.80 -1.12
CA ASP A 207 -20.39 -7.79 -1.79
C ASP A 207 -20.29 -7.47 -3.28
N ARG A 208 -19.18 -6.85 -3.71
CA ARG A 208 -18.86 -6.57 -5.11
C ARG A 208 -18.01 -7.65 -5.77
N ALA A 209 -17.60 -8.69 -5.05
CA ALA A 209 -16.79 -9.77 -5.60
C ALA A 209 -17.55 -10.54 -6.71
N LEU A 210 -16.80 -11.08 -7.66
CA LEU A 210 -17.35 -11.98 -8.68
C LEU A 210 -17.80 -13.28 -8.00
N SER A 211 -19.10 -13.58 -8.06
CA SER A 211 -19.70 -14.75 -7.44
C SER A 211 -20.81 -15.32 -8.31
N PRO A 212 -20.93 -16.66 -8.41
CA PRO A 212 -22.05 -17.29 -9.12
C PRO A 212 -23.41 -16.92 -8.53
N GLU A 213 -23.50 -16.68 -7.22
CA GLU A 213 -24.74 -16.29 -6.53
C GLU A 213 -25.16 -14.85 -6.83
N ARG A 214 -24.19 -14.02 -7.21
CA ARG A 214 -24.40 -12.60 -7.57
C ARG A 214 -23.62 -12.27 -8.84
N PRO A 215 -24.03 -12.78 -10.00
CA PRO A 215 -23.29 -12.59 -11.24
C PRO A 215 -23.30 -11.11 -11.66
N VAL A 216 -22.11 -10.58 -11.92
CA VAL A 216 -21.90 -9.23 -12.44
C VAL A 216 -20.92 -9.27 -13.60
N THR A 217 -21.06 -8.32 -14.52
CA THR A 217 -20.09 -8.14 -15.61
C THR A 217 -19.18 -6.96 -15.26
N ARG A 218 -17.87 -7.17 -15.34
CA ARG A 218 -16.86 -6.14 -15.02
C ARG A 218 -15.70 -6.24 -16.01
N GLY A 219 -15.06 -5.10 -16.30
CA GLY A 219 -13.90 -5.07 -17.17
C GLY A 219 -14.19 -5.41 -18.62
N THR A 220 -15.37 -5.10 -19.12
CA THR A 220 -15.81 -5.32 -20.50
C THR A 220 -15.25 -4.27 -21.47
N ALA A 221 -15.55 -4.43 -22.76
CA ALA A 221 -15.32 -3.40 -23.77
C ALA A 221 -16.48 -2.40 -23.78
N GLU A 222 -16.17 -1.13 -23.86
CA GLU A 222 -17.14 -0.03 -23.92
C GLU A 222 -16.88 0.84 -25.14
N ASN A 223 -17.94 1.45 -25.66
CA ASN A 223 -17.84 2.49 -26.67
C ASN A 223 -17.31 3.80 -26.04
N PRO A 224 -16.74 4.73 -26.85
CA PRO A 224 -16.12 5.95 -26.34
C PRO A 224 -17.03 6.79 -25.43
N GLU A 225 -18.32 6.89 -25.73
CA GLU A 225 -19.28 7.68 -24.96
C GLU A 225 -19.48 7.09 -23.55
N THR A 226 -19.66 5.78 -23.45
CA THR A 226 -19.85 5.09 -22.18
C THR A 226 -18.55 5.10 -21.37
N PHE A 227 -17.42 4.85 -22.03
CA PHE A 227 -16.11 4.86 -21.41
C PHE A 227 -15.79 6.23 -20.78
N PHE A 228 -16.05 7.33 -21.50
CA PHE A 228 -15.85 8.68 -20.98
C PHE A 228 -16.72 8.94 -19.74
N THR A 229 -17.99 8.60 -19.80
CA THR A 229 -18.93 8.79 -18.69
C THR A 229 -18.50 8.04 -17.43
N HIS A 230 -18.06 6.79 -17.58
CA HIS A 230 -17.58 5.99 -16.45
C HIS A 230 -16.26 6.52 -15.87
N ARG A 231 -15.36 7.03 -16.72
CA ARG A 231 -14.12 7.68 -16.26
C ARG A 231 -14.41 8.94 -15.45
N GLU A 232 -15.35 9.78 -15.87
CA GLU A 232 -15.77 10.97 -15.13
C GLU A 232 -16.45 10.62 -13.80
N ALA A 233 -17.27 9.59 -13.76
CA ALA A 233 -17.96 9.17 -12.54
C ALA A 233 -17.02 8.75 -11.41
N CYS A 234 -15.78 8.38 -11.71
CA CYS A 234 -14.79 8.02 -10.70
C CYS A 234 -14.24 9.22 -9.92
N ASN A 235 -14.30 10.44 -10.46
CA ASN A 235 -13.65 11.63 -9.90
C ASN A 235 -14.04 11.89 -8.44
N GLN A 236 -15.32 11.76 -8.10
CA GLN A 236 -15.83 11.96 -6.73
C GLN A 236 -15.14 11.06 -5.68
N HIS A 237 -14.64 9.88 -6.06
CA HIS A 237 -13.94 8.98 -5.15
C HIS A 237 -12.52 9.48 -4.85
N TYR A 238 -11.89 10.12 -5.84
CA TYR A 238 -10.55 10.71 -5.67
C TYR A 238 -10.58 11.99 -4.82
N GLU A 239 -11.64 12.79 -4.95
CA GLU A 239 -11.80 14.05 -4.20
C GLU A 239 -11.85 13.82 -2.68
N ASN A 240 -12.34 12.67 -2.23
CA ASN A 240 -12.46 12.34 -0.82
C ASN A 240 -11.16 11.76 -0.19
N ILE A 241 -10.15 11.39 -1.01
CA ILE A 241 -8.94 10.73 -0.50
C ILE A 241 -8.20 11.58 0.53
N PRO A 242 -7.92 12.88 0.30
CA PRO A 242 -7.17 13.68 1.25
C PRO A 242 -7.82 13.74 2.64
N GLU A 243 -9.13 13.92 2.71
CA GLU A 243 -9.88 13.97 3.96
C GLU A 243 -9.83 12.62 4.71
N VAL A 244 -10.03 11.51 3.99
CA VAL A 244 -9.97 10.16 4.56
C VAL A 244 -8.57 9.83 5.08
N VAL A 245 -7.53 10.19 4.33
CA VAL A 245 -6.14 9.96 4.75
C VAL A 245 -5.81 10.79 5.98
N GLU A 246 -6.17 12.08 6.01
CA GLU A 246 -5.93 12.95 7.17
C GLU A 246 -6.67 12.44 8.42
N GLU A 247 -7.90 11.92 8.28
CA GLU A 247 -8.62 11.29 9.39
C GLU A 247 -7.84 10.11 9.97
N TYR A 248 -7.29 9.22 9.10
CA TYR A 248 -6.52 8.08 9.58
C TYR A 248 -5.15 8.47 10.13
N LEU A 249 -4.49 9.50 9.58
CA LEU A 249 -3.28 10.08 10.14
C LEU A 249 -3.52 10.57 11.57
N GLY A 250 -4.63 11.28 11.80
CA GLY A 250 -5.04 11.70 13.15
C GLY A 250 -5.22 10.53 14.12
N LYS A 251 -5.90 9.45 13.68
CA LYS A 251 -6.09 8.24 14.51
C LYS A 251 -4.76 7.53 14.82
N ILE A 252 -3.85 7.45 13.84
CA ILE A 252 -2.51 6.90 14.08
C ILE A 252 -1.72 7.81 15.04
N SER A 253 -1.85 9.12 14.91
CA SER A 253 -1.24 10.08 15.85
C SER A 253 -1.71 9.87 17.29
N GLU A 254 -3.01 9.62 17.49
CA GLU A 254 -3.57 9.29 18.82
C GLU A 254 -3.00 7.99 19.41
N ILE A 255 -2.83 6.94 18.58
CA ILE A 255 -2.30 5.64 19.01
C ILE A 255 -0.81 5.73 19.35
N THR A 256 -0.04 6.43 18.53
CA THR A 256 1.43 6.46 18.63
C THR A 256 1.96 7.57 19.52
N GLY A 257 1.18 8.64 19.68
CA GLY A 257 1.61 9.88 20.33
C GLY A 257 2.61 10.70 19.49
N ARG A 258 2.72 10.41 18.19
CA ARG A 258 3.48 11.18 17.18
C ARG A 258 2.49 11.86 16.26
N GLU A 259 2.73 13.13 15.95
CA GLU A 259 1.84 13.93 15.11
C GLU A 259 2.13 13.67 13.64
N TYR A 260 1.10 13.31 12.87
CA TYR A 260 1.18 13.01 11.44
C TYR A 260 0.09 13.77 10.68
N HIS A 261 0.48 14.39 9.56
CA HIS A 261 -0.38 15.11 8.63
C HIS A 261 0.00 14.76 7.19
N LEU A 262 -0.88 15.10 6.24
CA LEU A 262 -0.58 14.96 4.80
C LEU A 262 0.69 15.69 4.40
N PHE A 263 0.92 16.86 4.99
CA PHE A 263 2.12 17.66 4.84
C PHE A 263 2.50 18.26 6.20
N SER A 264 3.77 18.19 6.55
CA SER A 264 4.31 18.84 7.74
C SER A 264 5.15 20.03 7.31
N TYR A 265 4.86 21.20 7.87
CA TYR A 265 5.66 22.41 7.63
C TYR A 265 6.74 22.53 8.69
N TYR A 266 7.95 22.76 8.24
CA TYR A 266 9.08 23.10 9.10
C TYR A 266 9.81 24.31 8.54
N GLY A 267 9.76 25.45 9.23
CA GLY A 267 10.40 26.69 8.78
C GLY A 267 9.84 27.94 9.46
N ALA A 268 10.21 29.09 8.92
CA ALA A 268 9.72 30.39 9.39
C ALA A 268 8.26 30.59 8.95
N GLU A 269 7.44 31.19 9.84
CA GLU A 269 6.01 31.46 9.56
C GLU A 269 5.79 32.43 8.40
N ASP A 270 6.76 33.30 8.14
CA ASP A 270 6.77 34.33 7.12
C ASP A 270 7.65 33.95 5.88
N ALA A 271 7.90 32.68 5.66
CA ALA A 271 8.73 32.22 4.54
C ALA A 271 8.12 32.62 3.19
N GLU A 272 8.92 33.31 2.34
CA GLU A 272 8.54 33.66 0.97
C GLU A 272 8.81 32.53 -0.04
N ASN A 273 9.70 31.62 0.32
CA ASN A 273 10.07 30.48 -0.55
C ASN A 273 9.90 29.19 0.25
N ILE A 274 9.17 28.22 -0.33
CA ILE A 274 8.89 26.93 0.27
C ILE A 274 9.44 25.83 -0.64
N ILE A 275 10.15 24.86 -0.06
CA ILE A 275 10.58 23.65 -0.72
C ILE A 275 9.68 22.50 -0.27
N ILE A 276 9.09 21.79 -1.22
CA ILE A 276 8.31 20.59 -0.95
C ILE A 276 9.20 19.38 -1.23
N LEU A 277 9.35 18.53 -0.23
CA LEU A 277 10.18 17.32 -0.28
C LEU A 277 9.34 16.11 0.11
N MET A 278 9.74 14.92 -0.35
CA MET A 278 9.20 13.65 0.12
C MET A 278 10.33 12.60 0.14
N GLY A 279 10.15 11.58 1.00
CA GLY A 279 11.16 10.55 1.21
C GLY A 279 12.15 10.90 2.31
N SER A 280 13.28 10.19 2.37
CA SER A 280 14.29 10.30 3.42
C SER A 280 15.55 11.09 3.02
#